data_e2c80a390211786fb30e9cc5527a4cd5
#
_entry.id   e2c80a390211786fb30e9cc5527a4cd5
#
_cell.length_a   1.000
_cell.length_b   1.000
_cell.length_c   1.000
_cell.angle_alpha   90.00
_cell.angle_beta   90.00
_cell.angle_gamma   90.00
#
_symmetry.space_group_name_H-M   'P 1'
#
loop_
_entity.id
_entity.type
_entity.pdbx_description
1 polymer ?
#
loop_
_entity_poly.entity_id
_entity_poly.type
_entity_poly.pdbx_seq_one_letter_code
_entity_poly.pdbx_strand_id
1 'polypeptide(L)' 'RNKAIRSKVKTSIKKVDAAIAANDKEAAAAALVAATSEINKAATKGVYHKNTSSRKISRLNKAVNKMA' A
#
# COMPACT_ATOMS: atom_id res chain seq x y z
N ARG A 1 -3.36 19.45 -1.02
CA ARG A 1 -2.10 18.75 -0.78
C ARG A 1 -2.29 17.39 -0.10
N ASN A 2 -2.91 17.38 1.08
CA ASN A 2 -3.18 16.12 1.79
C ASN A 2 -4.11 15.20 1.00
N LYS A 3 -5.08 15.79 0.33
CA LYS A 3 -6.03 15.04 -0.47
C LYS A 3 -5.35 14.30 -1.62
N ALA A 4 -4.40 14.96 -2.29
CA ALA A 4 -3.64 14.35 -3.38
C ALA A 4 -2.78 13.19 -2.88
N ILE A 5 -2.13 13.35 -1.71
CA ILE A 5 -1.30 12.31 -1.12
C ILE A 5 -2.16 11.10 -0.72
N ARG A 6 -3.32 11.34 -0.10
CA ARG A 6 -4.25 10.26 0.27
C ARG A 6 -4.76 9.52 -0.96
N SER A 7 -5.04 10.24 -2.04
CA SER A 7 -5.49 9.63 -3.29
C SER A 7 -4.41 8.71 -3.87
N LYS A 8 -3.16 9.14 -3.84
CA LYS A 8 -2.05 8.31 -4.31
C LYS A 8 -1.91 7.04 -3.48
N VAL A 9 -2.02 7.13 -2.16
CA VAL A 9 -1.97 5.96 -1.29
C VAL A 9 -3.12 5.01 -1.61
N LYS A 10 -4.33 5.52 -1.73
CA LYS A 10 -5.50 4.71 -2.08
C LYS A 10 -5.31 3.99 -3.41
N THR A 11 -4.80 4.70 -4.41
CA THR A 11 -4.57 4.12 -5.74
C THR A 11 -3.53 3.00 -5.65
N SER A 12 -2.45 3.21 -4.90
CA SER A 12 -1.42 2.20 -4.71
C SER A 12 -1.96 0.95 -4.04
N ILE A 13 -2.79 1.12 -3.01
CA ILE A 13 -3.43 0.01 -2.31
C ILE A 13 -4.37 -0.74 -3.25
N LYS A 14 -5.15 -0.04 -4.06
CA LYS A 14 -6.04 -0.66 -5.04
C LYS A 14 -5.28 -1.50 -6.06
N LYS A 15 -4.10 -1.06 -6.46
CA LYS A 15 -3.25 -1.84 -7.36
C LYS A 15 -2.80 -3.14 -6.73
N VAL A 16 -2.45 -3.12 -5.45
CA VAL A 16 -2.11 -4.34 -4.72
C VAL A 16 -3.32 -5.28 -4.68
N ASP A 17 -4.49 -4.76 -4.32
CA ASP A 17 -5.72 -5.55 -4.26
C ASP A 17 -6.07 -6.15 -5.61
N ALA A 18 -5.94 -5.38 -6.68
CA ALA A 18 -6.22 -5.85 -8.03
C ALA A 18 -5.28 -7.00 -8.43
N ALA A 19 -4.00 -6.87 -8.09
CA ALA A 19 -3.02 -7.92 -8.37
C ALA A 19 -3.33 -9.20 -7.57
N ILE A 20 -3.76 -9.04 -6.32
CA ILE A 20 -4.16 -10.17 -5.48
C ILE A 20 -5.40 -10.85 -6.06
N ALA A 21 -6.39 -10.06 -6.49
CA ALA A 21 -7.60 -10.59 -7.10
C ALA A 21 -7.31 -11.34 -8.39
N ALA A 22 -6.32 -10.88 -9.15
CA ALA A 22 -5.86 -11.55 -10.37
C ALA A 22 -4.96 -12.74 -10.08
N ASN A 23 -4.65 -12.98 -8.81
CA ASN A 23 -3.74 -14.02 -8.35
C ASN A 23 -2.36 -13.93 -9.01
N ASP A 24 -1.89 -12.69 -9.23
CA ASP A 24 -0.58 -12.41 -9.81
C ASP A 24 0.38 -11.98 -8.70
N LYS A 25 1.09 -12.95 -8.15
CA LYS A 25 1.99 -12.72 -7.02
C LYS A 25 3.11 -11.73 -7.37
N GLU A 26 3.64 -11.83 -8.57
CA GLU A 26 4.72 -10.96 -9.02
C GLU A 26 4.26 -9.50 -9.10
N ALA A 27 3.10 -9.27 -9.70
CA ALA A 27 2.52 -7.94 -9.77
C ALA A 27 2.15 -7.42 -8.38
N ALA A 28 1.64 -8.30 -7.51
CA ALA A 28 1.30 -7.94 -6.14
C ALA A 28 2.54 -7.50 -5.36
N ALA A 29 3.65 -8.20 -5.51
CA ALA A 29 4.91 -7.85 -4.86
C ALA A 29 5.42 -6.48 -5.32
N ALA A 30 5.38 -6.24 -6.63
CA ALA A 30 5.80 -4.95 -7.19
C ALA A 30 4.89 -3.81 -6.70
N ALA A 31 3.58 -4.05 -6.71
CA ALA A 31 2.61 -3.07 -6.23
C ALA A 31 2.78 -2.81 -4.73
N LEU A 32 3.13 -3.85 -3.97
CA LEU A 32 3.38 -3.72 -2.53
C LEU A 32 4.55 -2.77 -2.25
N VAL A 33 5.64 -2.91 -2.99
CA VAL A 33 6.80 -2.03 -2.84
C VAL A 33 6.40 -0.58 -3.09
N ALA A 34 5.67 -0.32 -4.17
CA ALA A 34 5.21 1.02 -4.51
C ALA A 34 4.27 1.58 -3.44
N ALA A 35 3.32 0.76 -2.98
CA ALA A 35 2.37 1.17 -1.94
C ALA A 35 3.09 1.49 -0.63
N THR A 36 4.05 0.67 -0.23
CA THR A 36 4.84 0.91 0.98
C THR A 36 5.56 2.24 0.90
N SER A 37 6.17 2.54 -0.24
CA SER A 37 6.86 3.80 -0.46
C SER A 37 5.91 4.99 -0.33
N GLU A 38 4.74 4.92 -0.96
CA GLU A 38 3.74 6.00 -0.88
C GLU A 38 3.22 6.21 0.54
N ILE A 39 2.97 5.11 1.27
CA ILE A 39 2.51 5.19 2.66
C ILE A 39 3.58 5.83 3.54
N ASN A 40 4.84 5.46 3.36
CA ASN A 40 5.95 6.04 4.12
C ASN A 40 6.10 7.54 3.82
N LYS A 41 5.97 7.94 2.57
CA LYS A 41 6.00 9.36 2.19
C LYS A 41 4.87 10.12 2.87
N ALA A 42 3.68 9.56 2.90
CA ALA A 42 2.53 10.18 3.56
C ALA A 42 2.78 10.36 5.06
N ALA A 43 3.38 9.36 5.71
CA ALA A 43 3.72 9.44 7.13
C ALA A 43 4.76 10.54 7.37
N THR A 44 5.78 10.62 6.54
CA THR A 44 6.83 11.64 6.64
C THR A 44 6.25 13.05 6.51
N LYS A 45 5.25 13.21 5.66
CA LYS A 45 4.60 14.52 5.43
C LYS A 45 3.52 14.82 6.47
N GLY A 46 3.29 13.93 7.42
CA GLY A 46 2.30 14.14 8.47
C GLY A 46 0.86 13.90 8.06
N VAL A 47 0.62 13.33 6.88
CA VAL A 47 -0.73 13.02 6.41
C VAL A 47 -1.32 11.85 7.20
N TYR A 48 -0.49 10.85 7.50
CA TYR A 48 -0.86 9.71 8.33
C TYR A 48 0.01 9.65 9.57
N HIS A 49 -0.60 9.27 10.68
CA HIS A 49 0.16 8.97 11.89
C HIS A 49 1.02 7.71 11.65
N LYS A 50 2.16 7.65 12.34
CA LYS A 50 3.09 6.53 12.22
C LYS A 50 2.40 5.17 12.42
N ASN A 51 1.53 5.08 13.41
CA ASN A 51 0.81 3.84 13.69
C ASN A 51 -0.13 3.45 12.56
N THR A 52 -0.83 4.41 11.98
CA THR A 52 -1.72 4.18 10.84
C THR A 52 -0.94 3.65 9.65
N SER A 53 0.23 4.24 9.37
CA SER A 53 1.08 3.82 8.27
C SER A 53 1.57 2.38 8.47
N SER A 54 2.02 2.05 9.69
CA SER A 54 2.49 0.71 10.03
C SER A 54 1.38 -0.32 9.83
N ARG A 55 0.16 0.00 10.27
CA ARG A 55 -0.99 -0.90 10.10
C ARG A 55 -1.31 -1.16 8.65
N LYS A 56 -1.31 -0.12 7.83
CA LYS A 56 -1.59 -0.25 6.39
C LYS A 56 -0.55 -1.13 5.71
N ILE A 57 0.72 -0.91 6.01
CA ILE A 57 1.81 -1.69 5.44
C ILE A 57 1.70 -3.15 5.89
N SER A 58 1.44 -3.38 7.17
CA SER A 58 1.29 -4.73 7.72
C SER A 58 0.15 -5.50 7.04
N ARG A 59 -1.00 -4.85 6.84
CA ARG A 59 -2.13 -5.47 6.16
C ARG A 59 -1.78 -5.88 4.74
N LEU A 60 -1.11 -5.00 4.00
CA LEU A 60 -0.71 -5.28 2.63
C LEU A 60 0.28 -6.44 2.56
N ASN A 61 1.25 -6.45 3.47
CA ASN A 61 2.22 -7.54 3.55
C ASN A 61 1.53 -8.88 3.80
N LYS A 62 0.59 -8.92 4.74
CA LYS A 62 -0.16 -10.15 5.04
C LYS A 62 -0.97 -10.61 3.84
N ALA A 63 -1.63 -9.69 3.15
CA ALA A 63 -2.44 -10.02 1.99
C ALA A 63 -1.59 -10.64 0.87
N VAL A 64 -0.42 -10.06 0.60
CA VAL A 64 0.49 -10.59 -0.43
C VAL A 64 1.07 -11.92 0.01
N ASN A 65 1.45 -12.07 1.28
CA ASN A 65 2.02 -13.31 1.80
C ASN A 65 1.04 -14.47 1.79
N LYS A 66 -0.26 -14.20 1.81
CA LYS A 66 -1.29 -15.24 1.71
C LYS A 66 -1.44 -15.80 0.31
N MET A 67 -0.89 -15.15 -0.68
CA MET A 67 -0.98 -15.62 -2.06
C MET A 67 -0.18 -16.91 -2.22
N ALA A 68 -0.75 -17.83 -2.95
CA ALA A 68 -0.11 -19.12 -3.21
C ALA A 68 1.08 -18.99 -4.17
#